data_529952e83a560fe7d926991d6fa2805b
#
_entry.id   529952e83a560fe7d926991d6fa2805b
#
_cell.length_a   1.000
_cell.length_b   1.000
_cell.length_c   1.000
_cell.angle_alpha   90.00
_cell.angle_beta   90.00
_cell.angle_gamma   90.00
#
_symmetry.space_group_name_H-M   'P 1'
#
loop_
_entity.id
_entity.type
_entity.pdbx_description
1 polymer ?
#
loop_
_entity_poly.entity_id
_entity_poly.type
_entity_poly.pdbx_seq_one_letter_code
_entity_poly.pdbx_strand_id
1 'polypeptide(L)'
;MAVLVTRPDERGKALVDQLNQAGVVALHLPLLSIEAGAELAQLPTKLNQLKSGDYVFLVSQSAVDFADKTLKDIGFSWRQDLQYFTVGHRTAQHFSCQTECTVRYPIASENTEGVLNLPQMTELTDKNLLILRGNGGRELLREQATLRGATVDTVECYQRTPISYNNEEQTSICIRSGVQTLVVTSLEILQALIEFVPENEQNWLKNCCLVTVSQRIADVAIQQGWHNVMVSAGADNQSLLNTLLNEVTPLSH
;
A
#
# COMPACT_ATOMS: atom_id res chain seq x y z
N MET A 1 21.13 -9.59 -16.08
CA MET A 1 20.60 -9.01 -14.81
C MET A 1 19.09 -9.16 -14.83
N ALA A 2 18.48 -9.70 -13.79
CA ALA A 2 17.04 -9.84 -13.66
C ALA A 2 16.53 -9.06 -12.43
N VAL A 3 15.29 -8.61 -12.49
CA VAL A 3 14.61 -7.86 -11.44
C VAL A 3 13.60 -8.77 -10.75
N LEU A 4 13.56 -8.80 -9.42
CA LEU A 4 12.53 -9.45 -8.63
C LEU A 4 11.53 -8.40 -8.12
N VAL A 5 10.28 -8.53 -8.52
CA VAL A 5 9.18 -7.67 -8.06
C VAL A 5 8.39 -8.42 -6.98
N THR A 6 8.45 -7.91 -5.74
CA THR A 6 7.76 -8.53 -4.59
C THR A 6 6.42 -7.87 -4.27
N ARG A 7 6.04 -6.86 -5.04
CA ARG A 7 4.78 -6.14 -4.89
C ARG A 7 3.59 -7.08 -5.07
N PRO A 8 2.60 -7.07 -4.15
CA PRO A 8 1.40 -7.89 -4.28
C PRO A 8 0.52 -7.43 -5.45
N ASP A 9 -0.46 -8.26 -5.79
CA ASP A 9 -1.55 -8.00 -6.70
C ASP A 9 -1.16 -7.72 -8.17
N GLU A 10 -2.15 -7.32 -8.98
CA GLU A 10 -2.01 -6.99 -10.40
C GLU A 10 -1.04 -5.85 -10.66
N ARG A 11 -0.78 -4.98 -9.68
CA ARG A 11 0.20 -3.89 -9.84
C ARG A 11 1.62 -4.43 -9.94
N GLY A 12 1.93 -5.49 -9.18
CA GLY A 12 3.23 -6.18 -9.29
C GLY A 12 3.38 -6.85 -10.63
N LYS A 13 2.36 -7.58 -11.07
CA LYS A 13 2.33 -8.24 -12.38
C LYS A 13 2.46 -7.24 -13.53
N ALA A 14 1.72 -6.14 -13.50
CA ALA A 14 1.81 -5.09 -14.51
C ALA A 14 3.21 -4.45 -14.58
N LEU A 15 3.92 -4.28 -13.46
CA LEU A 15 5.31 -3.80 -13.46
C LEU A 15 6.25 -4.81 -14.12
N VAL A 16 6.07 -6.11 -13.85
CA VAL A 16 6.86 -7.18 -14.50
C VAL A 16 6.61 -7.17 -16.02
N ASP A 17 5.37 -7.05 -16.45
CA ASP A 17 5.02 -6.99 -17.88
C ASP A 17 5.68 -5.78 -18.56
N GLN A 18 5.65 -4.61 -17.93
CA GLN A 18 6.30 -3.38 -18.42
C GLN A 18 7.83 -3.52 -18.51
N LEU A 19 8.46 -4.15 -17.52
CA LEU A 19 9.91 -4.41 -17.53
C LEU A 19 10.28 -5.37 -18.66
N ASN A 20 9.54 -6.47 -18.83
CA ASN A 20 9.76 -7.44 -19.89
C ASN A 20 9.57 -6.81 -21.28
N GLN A 21 8.57 -5.95 -21.46
CA GLN A 21 8.37 -5.18 -22.70
C GLN A 21 9.53 -4.21 -22.99
N ALA A 22 10.15 -3.68 -21.95
CA ALA A 22 11.34 -2.82 -22.05
C ALA A 22 12.66 -3.62 -22.21
N GLY A 23 12.59 -4.96 -22.33
CA GLY A 23 13.77 -5.82 -22.51
C GLY A 23 14.50 -6.18 -21.22
N VAL A 24 13.92 -5.88 -20.06
CA VAL A 24 14.48 -6.23 -18.75
C VAL A 24 13.80 -7.48 -18.23
N VAL A 25 14.58 -8.55 -18.02
CA VAL A 25 14.04 -9.78 -17.42
C VAL A 25 13.54 -9.50 -16.01
N ALA A 26 12.27 -9.78 -15.75
CA ALA A 26 11.65 -9.57 -14.45
C ALA A 26 10.83 -10.78 -14.00
N LEU A 27 10.90 -11.07 -12.71
CA LEU A 27 10.16 -12.14 -12.05
C LEU A 27 9.17 -11.52 -11.07
N HIS A 28 7.98 -12.11 -10.97
CA HIS A 28 6.98 -11.73 -9.97
C HIS A 28 6.94 -12.77 -8.85
N LEU A 29 7.28 -12.35 -7.64
CA LEU A 29 7.21 -13.18 -6.44
C LEU A 29 6.55 -12.35 -5.32
N PRO A 30 5.22 -12.20 -5.32
CA PRO A 30 4.52 -11.48 -4.29
C PRO A 30 4.64 -12.24 -2.96
N LEU A 31 5.09 -11.57 -1.90
CA LEU A 31 5.25 -12.19 -0.58
C LEU A 31 4.00 -12.09 0.29
N LEU A 32 3.10 -11.18 -0.08
CA LEU A 32 1.82 -10.96 0.60
C LEU A 32 0.69 -11.04 -0.43
N SER A 33 -0.43 -11.64 -0.06
CA SER A 33 -1.72 -11.49 -0.73
C SER A 33 -2.53 -10.37 -0.08
N ILE A 34 -3.43 -9.76 -0.85
CA ILE A 34 -4.42 -8.81 -0.36
C ILE A 34 -5.78 -9.44 -0.58
N GLU A 35 -6.47 -9.73 0.53
CA GLU A 35 -7.72 -10.47 0.54
C GLU A 35 -8.82 -9.67 1.22
N ALA A 36 -10.08 -10.09 1.04
CA ALA A 36 -11.22 -9.49 1.72
C ALA A 36 -11.07 -9.54 3.24
N GLY A 37 -11.33 -8.44 3.92
CA GLY A 37 -11.29 -8.35 5.37
C GLY A 37 -12.51 -9.00 6.02
N ALA A 38 -12.32 -9.52 7.22
CA ALA A 38 -13.39 -10.24 7.95
C ALA A 38 -14.57 -9.34 8.36
N GLU A 39 -14.36 -8.02 8.43
CA GLU A 39 -15.37 -7.07 8.90
C GLU A 39 -16.19 -6.44 7.76
N LEU A 40 -15.90 -6.75 6.50
CA LEU A 40 -16.62 -6.17 5.34
C LEU A 40 -18.12 -6.36 5.39
N ALA A 41 -18.61 -7.49 5.91
CA ALA A 41 -20.05 -7.74 6.08
C ALA A 41 -20.74 -6.73 7.02
N GLN A 42 -20.00 -6.05 7.89
CA GLN A 42 -20.52 -5.04 8.81
C GLN A 42 -20.60 -3.65 8.18
N LEU A 43 -19.91 -3.42 7.06
CA LEU A 43 -19.76 -2.11 6.42
C LEU A 43 -21.11 -1.42 6.12
N PRO A 44 -22.11 -2.10 5.51
CA PRO A 44 -23.40 -1.46 5.22
C PRO A 44 -24.12 -1.00 6.50
N THR A 45 -24.09 -1.83 7.54
CA THR A 45 -24.70 -1.50 8.84
C THR A 45 -24.02 -0.31 9.49
N LYS A 46 -22.68 -0.28 9.52
CA LYS A 46 -21.91 0.83 10.10
C LYS A 46 -22.11 2.13 9.32
N LEU A 47 -22.15 2.09 7.98
CA LEU A 47 -22.50 3.25 7.17
C LEU A 47 -23.91 3.79 7.46
N ASN A 48 -24.89 2.90 7.65
CA ASN A 48 -26.27 3.30 7.99
C ASN A 48 -26.41 3.93 9.38
N GLN A 49 -25.52 3.59 10.32
CA GLN A 49 -25.52 4.15 11.67
C GLN A 49 -24.96 5.59 11.72
N LEU A 50 -24.22 6.01 10.71
CA LEU A 50 -23.70 7.38 10.63
C LEU A 50 -24.84 8.38 10.40
N LYS A 51 -24.69 9.57 10.98
CA LYS A 51 -25.60 10.70 10.77
C LYS A 51 -25.14 11.51 9.53
N SER A 52 -26.06 12.27 8.95
CA SER A 52 -25.70 13.22 7.90
C SER A 52 -24.57 14.17 8.36
N GLY A 53 -23.55 14.34 7.54
CA GLY A 53 -22.36 15.15 7.87
C GLY A 53 -21.31 14.44 8.74
N ASP A 54 -21.50 13.16 9.10
CA ASP A 54 -20.47 12.34 9.72
C ASP A 54 -19.37 11.96 8.71
N TYR A 55 -18.27 11.40 9.20
CA TYR A 55 -17.03 11.24 8.46
C TYR A 55 -16.72 9.78 8.15
N VAL A 56 -16.24 9.55 6.94
CA VAL A 56 -15.68 8.26 6.49
C VAL A 56 -14.27 8.50 5.98
N PHE A 57 -13.31 7.76 6.52
CA PHE A 57 -11.92 7.85 6.13
C PHE A 57 -11.45 6.56 5.45
N LEU A 58 -10.95 6.68 4.21
CA LEU A 58 -10.43 5.55 3.45
C LEU A 58 -8.90 5.62 3.42
N VAL A 59 -8.24 4.63 4.02
CA VAL A 59 -6.77 4.67 4.22
C VAL A 59 -5.98 4.36 2.95
N SER A 60 -6.58 3.68 1.96
CA SER A 60 -5.87 3.20 0.76
C SER A 60 -6.83 2.84 -0.37
N GLN A 61 -6.29 2.68 -1.59
CA GLN A 61 -7.05 2.17 -2.74
C GLN A 61 -7.64 0.78 -2.48
N SER A 62 -6.91 -0.11 -1.81
CA SER A 62 -7.44 -1.44 -1.45
C SER A 62 -8.66 -1.35 -0.53
N ALA A 63 -8.67 -0.39 0.44
CA ALA A 63 -9.86 -0.17 1.26
C ALA A 63 -11.05 0.30 0.42
N VAL A 64 -10.81 1.16 -0.58
CA VAL A 64 -11.84 1.59 -1.56
C VAL A 64 -12.36 0.39 -2.34
N ASP A 65 -11.48 -0.40 -2.96
CA ASP A 65 -11.86 -1.50 -3.85
C ASP A 65 -12.70 -2.55 -3.14
N PHE A 66 -12.25 -3.00 -1.97
CA PHE A 66 -13.00 -4.02 -1.21
C PHE A 66 -14.32 -3.48 -0.64
N ALA A 67 -14.33 -2.24 -0.15
CA ALA A 67 -15.54 -1.61 0.34
C ALA A 67 -16.55 -1.39 -0.78
N ASP A 68 -16.14 -0.79 -1.90
CA ASP A 68 -17.00 -0.50 -3.04
C ASP A 68 -17.57 -1.78 -3.66
N LYS A 69 -16.72 -2.80 -3.85
CA LYS A 69 -17.18 -4.10 -4.33
C LYS A 69 -18.25 -4.70 -3.41
N THR A 70 -18.00 -4.70 -2.09
CA THR A 70 -18.95 -5.25 -1.12
C THR A 70 -20.28 -4.53 -1.15
N LEU A 71 -20.26 -3.19 -1.24
CA LEU A 71 -21.49 -2.40 -1.31
C LEU A 71 -22.24 -2.64 -2.62
N LYS A 72 -21.54 -2.67 -3.76
CA LYS A 72 -22.14 -2.95 -5.08
C LYS A 72 -22.74 -4.34 -5.17
N ASP A 73 -22.09 -5.35 -4.59
CA ASP A 73 -22.56 -6.74 -4.60
C ASP A 73 -23.94 -6.90 -3.90
N ILE A 74 -24.27 -6.00 -2.98
CA ILE A 74 -25.58 -5.99 -2.27
C ILE A 74 -26.51 -4.86 -2.72
N GLY A 75 -26.15 -4.11 -3.76
CA GLY A 75 -26.95 -2.98 -4.25
C GLY A 75 -26.99 -1.76 -3.33
N PHE A 76 -26.00 -1.62 -2.44
CA PHE A 76 -25.88 -0.47 -1.54
C PHE A 76 -25.04 0.64 -2.21
N SER A 77 -25.56 1.86 -2.25
CA SER A 77 -24.84 3.01 -2.79
C SER A 77 -24.14 3.81 -1.70
N TRP A 78 -22.98 4.38 -2.03
CA TRP A 78 -22.31 5.31 -1.15
C TRP A 78 -23.19 6.51 -0.82
N ARG A 79 -23.23 6.88 0.44
CA ARG A 79 -24.10 7.95 0.93
C ARG A 79 -23.54 9.32 0.59
N GLN A 80 -24.30 10.14 -0.12
CA GLN A 80 -23.88 11.49 -0.54
C GLN A 80 -23.95 12.54 0.59
N ASP A 81 -24.62 12.22 1.70
CA ASP A 81 -24.75 13.08 2.87
C ASP A 81 -23.61 12.92 3.89
N LEU A 82 -22.64 12.04 3.64
CA LEU A 82 -21.44 11.86 4.44
C LEU A 82 -20.25 12.67 3.87
N GLN A 83 -19.24 12.89 4.71
CA GLN A 83 -18.00 13.53 4.30
C GLN A 83 -16.88 12.50 4.21
N TYR A 84 -16.26 12.39 3.05
CA TYR A 84 -15.21 11.41 2.77
C TYR A 84 -13.83 12.04 2.82
N PHE A 85 -12.88 11.30 3.40
CA PHE A 85 -11.48 11.71 3.54
C PHE A 85 -10.54 10.58 3.15
N THR A 86 -9.37 10.94 2.62
CA THR A 86 -8.28 10.00 2.33
C THR A 86 -6.94 10.59 2.74
N VAL A 87 -5.91 9.74 2.81
CA VAL A 87 -4.54 10.19 3.12
C VAL A 87 -3.97 11.04 2.01
N GLY A 88 -4.27 10.74 0.74
CA GLY A 88 -3.63 11.42 -0.37
C GLY A 88 -4.44 11.39 -1.66
N HIS A 89 -3.96 12.16 -2.64
CA HIS A 89 -4.58 12.40 -3.93
C HIS A 89 -4.96 11.12 -4.69
N ARG A 90 -4.07 10.12 -4.74
CA ARG A 90 -4.33 8.89 -5.51
C ARG A 90 -5.53 8.10 -5.01
N THR A 91 -5.66 7.94 -3.68
CA THR A 91 -6.82 7.28 -3.08
C THR A 91 -8.08 8.12 -3.27
N ALA A 92 -7.96 9.45 -3.17
CA ALA A 92 -9.06 10.37 -3.41
C ALA A 92 -9.60 10.27 -4.84
N GLN A 93 -8.71 10.34 -5.83
CA GLN A 93 -9.08 10.21 -7.24
C GLN A 93 -9.71 8.84 -7.52
N HIS A 94 -9.10 7.76 -7.01
CA HIS A 94 -9.62 6.41 -7.19
C HIS A 94 -11.04 6.26 -6.63
N PHE A 95 -11.28 6.76 -5.41
CA PHE A 95 -12.60 6.74 -4.78
C PHE A 95 -13.63 7.57 -5.56
N SER A 96 -13.30 8.82 -5.92
CA SER A 96 -14.21 9.69 -6.67
C SER A 96 -14.58 9.12 -8.04
N CYS A 97 -13.63 8.50 -8.75
CA CYS A 97 -13.91 7.86 -10.04
C CYS A 97 -14.86 6.66 -9.94
N GLN A 98 -14.86 5.94 -8.81
CA GLN A 98 -15.72 4.77 -8.62
C GLN A 98 -17.11 5.11 -8.08
N THR A 99 -17.25 6.20 -7.31
CA THR A 99 -18.41 6.46 -6.46
C THR A 99 -19.12 7.77 -6.76
N GLU A 100 -18.51 8.67 -7.54
CA GLU A 100 -18.96 10.05 -7.79
C GLU A 100 -19.06 10.91 -6.51
N CYS A 101 -18.54 10.40 -5.36
CA CYS A 101 -18.52 11.15 -4.12
C CYS A 101 -17.36 12.15 -4.08
N THR A 102 -17.63 13.33 -3.51
CA THR A 102 -16.58 14.31 -3.21
C THR A 102 -15.74 13.82 -2.04
N VAL A 103 -14.42 13.90 -2.16
CA VAL A 103 -13.48 13.44 -1.12
C VAL A 103 -12.43 14.50 -0.84
N ARG A 104 -12.04 14.64 0.42
CA ARG A 104 -11.00 15.56 0.90
C ARG A 104 -9.73 14.83 1.25
N TYR A 105 -8.61 15.46 0.95
CA TYR A 105 -7.29 14.96 1.31
C TYR A 105 -6.32 16.13 1.55
N PRO A 106 -5.24 15.95 2.31
CA PRO A 106 -4.25 17.00 2.56
C PRO A 106 -3.36 17.20 1.32
N ILE A 107 -3.30 18.42 0.80
CA ILE A 107 -2.51 18.76 -0.40
C ILE A 107 -1.01 18.88 -0.07
N ALA A 108 -0.69 19.47 1.09
CA ALA A 108 0.69 19.78 1.46
C ALA A 108 1.47 18.58 2.00
N SER A 109 0.79 17.60 2.59
CA SER A 109 1.43 16.45 3.25
C SER A 109 0.49 15.24 3.21
N GLU A 110 0.69 14.36 2.24
CA GLU A 110 -0.12 13.15 2.03
C GLU A 110 0.19 12.05 3.06
N ASN A 111 -0.10 12.35 4.33
CA ASN A 111 0.05 11.45 5.47
C ASN A 111 -1.04 11.69 6.52
N THR A 112 -1.07 10.88 7.57
CA THR A 112 -2.06 10.97 8.65
C THR A 112 -1.99 12.32 9.37
N GLU A 113 -0.81 12.85 9.58
CA GLU A 113 -0.56 14.14 10.22
C GLU A 113 -1.16 15.29 9.39
N GLY A 114 -1.01 15.21 8.05
CA GLY A 114 -1.63 16.15 7.13
C GLY A 114 -3.16 16.10 7.18
N VAL A 115 -3.76 14.89 7.26
CA VAL A 115 -5.21 14.73 7.45
C VAL A 115 -5.67 15.38 8.74
N LEU A 116 -4.96 15.16 9.84
CA LEU A 116 -5.28 15.73 11.15
C LEU A 116 -5.17 17.26 11.20
N ASN A 117 -4.46 17.86 10.24
CA ASN A 117 -4.33 19.31 10.08
C ASN A 117 -5.40 19.93 9.15
N LEU A 118 -6.28 19.12 8.57
CA LEU A 118 -7.42 19.66 7.81
C LEU A 118 -8.37 20.41 8.74
N PRO A 119 -8.95 21.54 8.31
CA PRO A 119 -9.87 22.33 9.14
C PRO A 119 -11.04 21.49 9.70
N GLN A 120 -11.53 20.51 8.94
CA GLN A 120 -12.62 19.63 9.37
C GLN A 120 -12.21 18.65 10.47
N MET A 121 -10.91 18.42 10.66
CA MET A 121 -10.37 17.48 11.65
C MET A 121 -9.90 18.15 12.95
N THR A 122 -10.02 19.48 13.08
CA THR A 122 -9.56 20.21 14.27
C THR A 122 -10.49 20.03 15.48
N GLU A 123 -11.79 20.03 15.25
CA GLU A 123 -12.84 19.87 16.27
C GLU A 123 -13.80 18.77 15.82
N LEU A 124 -13.89 17.71 16.60
CA LEU A 124 -14.65 16.52 16.24
C LEU A 124 -15.72 16.15 17.29
N THR A 125 -16.03 17.06 18.19
CA THR A 125 -17.10 16.89 19.18
C THR A 125 -18.41 16.55 18.47
N ASP A 126 -19.11 15.52 18.96
CA ASP A 126 -20.35 14.98 18.41
C ASP A 126 -20.27 14.41 16.97
N LYS A 127 -19.06 14.22 16.42
CA LYS A 127 -18.86 13.55 15.14
C LYS A 127 -18.62 12.05 15.30
N ASN A 128 -19.20 11.28 14.39
CA ASN A 128 -18.80 9.89 14.20
C ASN A 128 -17.80 9.83 13.03
N LEU A 129 -16.73 9.07 13.22
CA LEU A 129 -15.71 8.82 12.21
C LEU A 129 -15.60 7.31 11.98
N LEU A 130 -15.94 6.85 10.78
CA LEU A 130 -15.74 5.47 10.35
C LEU A 130 -14.45 5.36 9.55
N ILE A 131 -13.49 4.56 10.01
CA ILE A 131 -12.21 4.34 9.33
C ILE A 131 -12.25 3.01 8.58
N LEU A 132 -12.15 3.06 7.25
CA LEU A 132 -12.05 1.91 6.36
C LEU A 132 -10.59 1.60 6.12
N ARG A 133 -10.11 0.45 6.64
CA ARG A 133 -8.69 0.11 6.72
C ARG A 133 -8.38 -1.34 6.35
N GLY A 134 -7.12 -1.70 6.30
CA GLY A 134 -6.65 -3.08 6.31
C GLY A 134 -6.39 -3.59 7.73
N ASN A 135 -6.08 -4.88 7.85
CA ASN A 135 -5.58 -5.45 9.09
C ASN A 135 -4.25 -4.76 9.48
N GLY A 136 -4.15 -4.29 10.69
CA GLY A 136 -3.00 -3.52 11.15
C GLY A 136 -2.96 -2.07 10.61
N GLY A 137 -1.81 -1.41 10.74
CA GLY A 137 -1.60 -0.03 10.36
C GLY A 137 -1.53 0.92 11.56
N ARG A 138 -1.38 2.22 11.28
CA ARG A 138 -1.20 3.22 12.34
C ARG A 138 -2.50 3.51 13.07
N GLU A 139 -2.44 3.57 14.40
CA GLU A 139 -3.57 3.97 15.26
C GLU A 139 -3.69 5.49 15.42
N LEU A 140 -2.69 6.25 14.96
CA LEU A 140 -2.60 7.70 15.18
C LEU A 140 -3.88 8.46 14.83
N LEU A 141 -4.52 8.16 13.69
CA LEU A 141 -5.77 8.85 13.30
C LEU A 141 -6.89 8.55 14.30
N ARG A 142 -7.05 7.30 14.70
CA ARG A 142 -8.07 6.87 15.67
C ARG A 142 -7.86 7.55 17.00
N GLU A 143 -6.63 7.49 17.52
CA GLU A 143 -6.26 8.10 18.80
C GLU A 143 -6.50 9.61 18.80
N GLN A 144 -5.99 10.31 17.80
CA GLN A 144 -6.12 11.77 17.71
C GLN A 144 -7.56 12.22 17.46
N ALA A 145 -8.32 11.52 16.62
CA ALA A 145 -9.73 11.84 16.41
C ALA A 145 -10.55 11.63 17.69
N THR A 146 -10.29 10.55 18.44
CA THR A 146 -10.93 10.31 19.75
C THR A 146 -10.58 11.40 20.75
N LEU A 147 -9.30 11.82 20.83
CA LEU A 147 -8.87 12.93 21.70
C LEU A 147 -9.55 14.26 21.34
N ARG A 148 -9.92 14.46 20.08
CA ARG A 148 -10.64 15.63 19.56
C ARG A 148 -12.16 15.52 19.69
N GLY A 149 -12.67 14.49 20.37
CA GLY A 149 -14.09 14.33 20.70
C GLY A 149 -14.91 13.45 19.75
N ALA A 150 -14.29 12.82 18.72
CA ALA A 150 -15.01 11.91 17.84
C ALA A 150 -15.35 10.57 18.52
N THR A 151 -16.50 10.02 18.14
CA THR A 151 -16.76 8.58 18.29
C THR A 151 -16.18 7.88 17.07
N VAL A 152 -15.13 7.08 17.27
CA VAL A 152 -14.40 6.43 16.17
C VAL A 152 -14.72 4.94 16.11
N ASP A 153 -15.12 4.48 14.94
CA ASP A 153 -15.30 3.07 14.62
C ASP A 153 -14.45 2.68 13.40
N THR A 154 -14.19 1.40 13.22
CA THR A 154 -13.34 0.88 12.14
C THR A 154 -14.01 -0.27 11.41
N VAL A 155 -13.64 -0.46 10.13
CA VAL A 155 -13.92 -1.68 9.36
C VAL A 155 -12.63 -2.15 8.69
N GLU A 156 -12.22 -3.36 8.99
CA GLU A 156 -11.16 -4.04 8.24
C GLU A 156 -11.72 -4.52 6.90
N CYS A 157 -11.50 -3.70 5.87
CA CYS A 157 -11.97 -3.95 4.50
C CYS A 157 -11.10 -4.98 3.77
N TYR A 158 -9.83 -5.07 4.13
CA TYR A 158 -8.90 -6.02 3.53
C TYR A 158 -7.87 -6.51 4.56
N GLN A 159 -7.32 -7.66 4.29
CA GLN A 159 -6.21 -8.21 5.06
C GLN A 159 -5.03 -8.50 4.15
N ARG A 160 -3.83 -8.33 4.69
CA ARG A 160 -2.59 -8.79 4.08
C ARG A 160 -2.21 -10.10 4.74
N THR A 161 -1.99 -11.12 3.92
CA THR A 161 -1.66 -12.47 4.39
C THR A 161 -0.35 -12.91 3.74
N PRO A 162 0.62 -13.43 4.49
CA PRO A 162 1.83 -14.01 3.93
C PRO A 162 1.48 -15.16 2.97
N ILE A 163 2.11 -15.16 1.79
CA ILE A 163 1.98 -16.27 0.84
C ILE A 163 3.00 -17.34 1.24
N SER A 164 2.53 -18.57 1.38
CA SER A 164 3.38 -19.71 1.69
C SER A 164 4.05 -20.26 0.42
N TYR A 165 5.37 -20.31 0.43
CA TYR A 165 6.19 -20.88 -0.64
C TYR A 165 7.14 -21.95 -0.07
N ASN A 166 7.73 -22.75 -0.96
CA ASN A 166 8.99 -23.42 -0.66
C ASN A 166 10.12 -22.36 -0.80
N ASN A 167 10.53 -21.77 0.30
CA ASN A 167 11.46 -20.65 0.33
C ASN A 167 12.82 -20.99 -0.28
N GLU A 168 13.36 -22.17 -0.02
CA GLU A 168 14.65 -22.64 -0.58
C GLU A 168 14.57 -22.77 -2.10
N GLU A 169 13.50 -23.39 -2.61
CA GLU A 169 13.29 -23.58 -4.04
C GLU A 169 13.14 -22.24 -4.77
N GLN A 170 12.29 -21.35 -4.26
CA GLN A 170 12.04 -20.04 -4.88
C GLN A 170 13.29 -19.15 -4.83
N THR A 171 14.01 -19.14 -3.73
CA THR A 171 15.29 -18.41 -3.63
C THR A 171 16.30 -18.95 -4.64
N SER A 172 16.43 -20.27 -4.76
CA SER A 172 17.30 -20.92 -5.75
C SER A 172 16.92 -20.55 -7.18
N ILE A 173 15.61 -20.46 -7.51
CA ILE A 173 15.13 -20.00 -8.81
C ILE A 173 15.57 -18.55 -9.04
N CYS A 174 15.39 -17.66 -8.09
CA CYS A 174 15.80 -16.26 -8.21
C CYS A 174 17.31 -16.13 -8.49
N ILE A 175 18.14 -16.85 -7.74
CA ILE A 175 19.61 -16.84 -7.89
C ILE A 175 20.00 -17.35 -9.29
N ARG A 176 19.46 -18.49 -9.72
CA ARG A 176 19.76 -19.09 -11.05
C ARG A 176 19.25 -18.24 -12.20
N SER A 177 18.17 -17.47 -12.00
CA SER A 177 17.63 -16.54 -13.00
C SER A 177 18.45 -15.25 -13.07
N GLY A 178 19.50 -15.10 -12.28
CA GLY A 178 20.37 -13.93 -12.29
C GLY A 178 19.74 -12.68 -11.69
N VAL A 179 18.85 -12.86 -10.69
CA VAL A 179 18.27 -11.73 -9.95
C VAL A 179 19.37 -10.98 -9.21
N GLN A 180 19.47 -9.69 -9.47
CA GLN A 180 20.42 -8.75 -8.87
C GLN A 180 19.75 -7.48 -8.36
N THR A 181 18.45 -7.26 -8.68
CA THR A 181 17.68 -6.11 -8.25
C THR A 181 16.35 -6.57 -7.66
N LEU A 182 15.99 -5.98 -6.53
CA LEU A 182 14.80 -6.30 -5.75
C LEU A 182 13.91 -5.07 -5.65
N VAL A 183 12.62 -5.20 -5.89
CA VAL A 183 11.64 -4.10 -5.73
C VAL A 183 10.79 -4.34 -4.50
N VAL A 184 10.88 -3.41 -3.53
CA VAL A 184 10.17 -3.47 -2.25
C VAL A 184 9.38 -2.17 -2.01
N THR A 185 8.07 -2.27 -1.82
CA THR A 185 7.18 -1.11 -1.75
C THR A 185 6.61 -0.82 -0.35
N SER A 186 6.95 -1.63 0.66
CA SER A 186 6.58 -1.36 2.06
C SER A 186 7.57 -2.00 3.02
N LEU A 187 7.58 -1.53 4.29
CA LEU A 187 8.38 -2.16 5.35
C LEU A 187 7.94 -3.60 5.64
N GLU A 188 6.64 -3.87 5.53
CA GLU A 188 6.08 -5.19 5.71
C GLU A 188 6.61 -6.18 4.65
N ILE A 189 6.69 -5.74 3.38
CA ILE A 189 7.29 -6.54 2.30
C ILE A 189 8.80 -6.70 2.52
N LEU A 190 9.51 -5.66 2.99
CA LEU A 190 10.93 -5.76 3.31
C LEU A 190 11.18 -6.83 4.38
N GLN A 191 10.40 -6.81 5.44
CA GLN A 191 10.49 -7.79 6.51
C GLN A 191 10.17 -9.20 6.01
N ALA A 192 9.07 -9.34 5.26
CA ALA A 192 8.69 -10.62 4.66
C ALA A 192 9.78 -11.16 3.73
N LEU A 193 10.47 -10.31 2.97
CA LEU A 193 11.58 -10.71 2.09
C LEU A 193 12.80 -11.21 2.89
N ILE A 194 13.12 -10.55 3.99
CA ILE A 194 14.22 -10.98 4.89
C ILE A 194 13.92 -12.36 5.48
N GLU A 195 12.69 -12.55 5.95
CA GLU A 195 12.24 -13.82 6.55
C GLU A 195 12.07 -14.94 5.50
N PHE A 196 11.73 -14.56 4.27
CA PHE A 196 11.55 -15.49 3.17
C PHE A 196 12.87 -16.14 2.72
N VAL A 197 13.97 -15.37 2.62
CA VAL A 197 15.25 -15.86 2.09
C VAL A 197 15.97 -16.68 3.17
N PRO A 198 16.36 -17.95 2.90
CA PRO A 198 17.09 -18.78 3.86
C PRO A 198 18.38 -18.12 4.37
N GLU A 199 18.78 -18.48 5.59
CA GLU A 199 19.91 -17.86 6.29
C GLU A 199 21.23 -17.98 5.49
N ASN A 200 21.47 -19.11 4.85
CA ASN A 200 22.65 -19.33 4.01
C ASN A 200 22.69 -18.47 2.75
N GLU A 201 21.56 -17.91 2.32
CA GLU A 201 21.44 -17.04 1.12
C GLU A 201 21.27 -15.55 1.46
N GLN A 202 21.31 -15.18 2.74
CA GLN A 202 21.18 -13.77 3.18
C GLN A 202 22.28 -12.88 2.60
N ASN A 203 23.46 -13.42 2.36
CA ASN A 203 24.55 -12.69 1.74
C ASN A 203 24.22 -12.31 0.28
N TRP A 204 23.64 -13.25 -0.49
CA TRP A 204 23.12 -12.94 -1.83
C TRP A 204 22.06 -11.84 -1.78
N LEU A 205 21.09 -11.97 -0.87
CA LEU A 205 20.01 -11.01 -0.70
C LEU A 205 20.53 -9.59 -0.46
N LYS A 206 21.49 -9.42 0.46
CA LYS A 206 22.05 -8.11 0.84
C LYS A 206 22.96 -7.51 -0.23
N ASN A 207 23.50 -8.33 -1.13
CA ASN A 207 24.31 -7.88 -2.27
C ASN A 207 23.45 -7.47 -3.46
N CYS A 208 22.17 -7.79 -3.51
CA CYS A 208 21.25 -7.27 -4.53
C CYS A 208 21.02 -5.76 -4.34
N CYS A 209 20.86 -5.04 -5.43
CA CYS A 209 20.33 -3.69 -5.40
C CYS A 209 18.88 -3.70 -4.92
N LEU A 210 18.54 -2.85 -3.95
CA LEU A 210 17.18 -2.71 -3.45
C LEU A 210 16.57 -1.41 -3.96
N VAL A 211 15.52 -1.52 -4.77
CA VAL A 211 14.71 -0.37 -5.21
C VAL A 211 13.47 -0.28 -4.32
N THR A 212 13.31 0.87 -3.67
CA THR A 212 12.20 1.14 -2.76
C THR A 212 11.49 2.45 -3.08
N VAL A 213 10.38 2.74 -2.40
CA VAL A 213 9.48 3.87 -2.70
C VAL A 213 9.54 5.00 -1.67
N SER A 214 10.40 4.89 -0.67
CA SER A 214 10.55 5.94 0.34
C SER A 214 11.88 5.84 1.07
N GLN A 215 12.39 6.99 1.52
CA GLN A 215 13.61 7.07 2.33
C GLN A 215 13.49 6.24 3.61
N ARG A 216 12.32 6.21 4.24
CA ARG A 216 12.09 5.42 5.45
C ARG A 216 12.35 3.92 5.25
N ILE A 217 11.96 3.36 4.10
CA ILE A 217 12.23 1.94 3.79
C ILE A 217 13.72 1.75 3.50
N ALA A 218 14.33 2.69 2.78
CA ALA A 218 15.76 2.68 2.48
C ALA A 218 16.60 2.69 3.77
N ASP A 219 16.29 3.56 4.72
CA ASP A 219 17.02 3.67 5.98
C ASP A 219 16.96 2.36 6.79
N VAL A 220 15.79 1.72 6.85
CA VAL A 220 15.63 0.42 7.50
C VAL A 220 16.42 -0.67 6.76
N ALA A 221 16.39 -0.69 5.42
CA ALA A 221 17.15 -1.66 4.64
C ALA A 221 18.66 -1.52 4.88
N ILE A 222 19.18 -0.30 4.90
CA ILE A 222 20.60 -0.02 5.20
C ILE A 222 20.97 -0.52 6.61
N GLN A 223 20.12 -0.27 7.60
CA GLN A 223 20.31 -0.80 8.97
C GLN A 223 20.31 -2.32 9.02
N GLN A 224 19.60 -2.98 8.10
CA GLN A 224 19.55 -4.43 7.94
C GLN A 224 20.70 -4.99 7.08
N GLY A 225 21.63 -4.15 6.61
CA GLY A 225 22.86 -4.55 5.93
C GLY A 225 22.83 -4.47 4.40
N TRP A 226 21.85 -3.79 3.80
CA TRP A 226 21.93 -3.46 2.37
C TRP A 226 22.92 -2.33 2.12
N HIS A 227 23.77 -2.49 1.09
CA HIS A 227 24.76 -1.48 0.69
C HIS A 227 24.34 -0.68 -0.54
N ASN A 228 23.50 -1.25 -1.39
CA ASN A 228 22.99 -0.63 -2.61
C ASN A 228 21.47 -0.48 -2.53
N VAL A 229 21.01 0.73 -2.22
CA VAL A 229 19.60 1.05 -2.06
C VAL A 229 19.24 2.29 -2.87
N MET A 230 18.25 2.18 -3.72
CA MET A 230 17.71 3.28 -4.53
C MET A 230 16.28 3.61 -4.09
N VAL A 231 15.96 4.90 -4.09
CA VAL A 231 14.61 5.38 -3.77
C VAL A 231 13.95 5.91 -5.04
N SER A 232 12.85 5.28 -5.43
CA SER A 232 12.04 5.74 -6.56
C SER A 232 11.31 7.04 -6.21
N ALA A 233 11.08 7.89 -7.21
CA ALA A 233 10.35 9.16 -7.05
C ALA A 233 8.89 8.98 -6.59
N GLY A 234 8.33 7.78 -6.74
CA GLY A 234 6.97 7.44 -6.32
C GLY A 234 6.74 5.95 -6.21
N ALA A 235 5.57 5.59 -5.65
CA ALA A 235 5.15 4.19 -5.46
C ALA A 235 4.35 3.62 -6.65
N ASP A 236 4.17 4.39 -7.73
CA ASP A 236 3.51 3.92 -8.95
C ASP A 236 4.48 3.15 -9.86
N ASN A 237 3.91 2.37 -10.76
CA ASN A 237 4.68 1.53 -11.66
C ASN A 237 5.56 2.36 -12.60
N GLN A 238 5.11 3.55 -13.04
CA GLN A 238 5.91 4.39 -13.94
C GLN A 238 7.17 4.93 -13.24
N SER A 239 7.04 5.38 -12.01
CA SER A 239 8.17 5.85 -11.19
C SER A 239 9.17 4.72 -10.92
N LEU A 240 8.67 3.53 -10.58
CA LEU A 240 9.49 2.34 -10.37
C LEU A 240 10.18 1.90 -11.67
N LEU A 241 9.45 1.86 -12.78
CA LEU A 241 10.00 1.51 -14.10
C LEU A 241 11.12 2.45 -14.50
N ASN A 242 10.94 3.77 -14.37
CA ASN A 242 11.96 4.76 -14.69
C ASN A 242 13.23 4.56 -13.84
N THR A 243 13.09 4.29 -12.54
CA THR A 243 14.22 4.03 -11.65
C THR A 243 14.97 2.77 -12.07
N LEU A 244 14.24 1.69 -12.36
CA LEU A 244 14.82 0.41 -12.76
C LEU A 244 15.51 0.47 -14.12
N LEU A 245 14.95 1.16 -15.10
CA LEU A 245 15.57 1.31 -16.41
C LEU A 245 16.86 2.15 -16.36
N ASN A 246 16.92 3.18 -15.53
CA ASN A 246 18.12 3.98 -15.34
C ASN A 246 19.26 3.19 -14.66
N GLU A 247 18.94 2.22 -13.81
CA GLU A 247 19.92 1.32 -13.20
C GLU A 247 20.45 0.28 -14.20
N VAL A 248 19.53 -0.33 -14.98
CA VAL A 248 19.84 -1.42 -15.91
C VAL A 248 20.61 -0.91 -17.15
N THR A 249 20.38 0.34 -17.54
CA THR A 249 21.06 1.00 -18.66
C THR A 249 21.93 2.13 -18.11
N PRO A 250 23.16 1.87 -17.63
CA PRO A 250 24.06 2.96 -17.32
C PRO A 250 24.23 3.78 -18.59
N LEU A 251 23.99 5.10 -18.49
CA LEU A 251 24.22 6.05 -19.56
C LEU A 251 25.64 5.81 -20.11
N SER A 252 25.70 5.25 -21.33
CA SER A 252 26.95 5.21 -22.09
C SER A 252 27.41 6.65 -22.36
N HIS A 253 28.37 7.09 -21.56
CA HIS A 253 29.13 8.31 -21.80
C HIS A 253 30.21 8.09 -22.82
#